data_7b793d90221bbcc649aa7668d0a251df
#
_entry.id   7b793d90221bbcc649aa7668d0a251df
#
_cell.length_a   1.000
_cell.length_b   1.000
_cell.length_c   1.000
_cell.angle_alpha   90.00
_cell.angle_beta   90.00
_cell.angle_gamma   90.00
#
_symmetry.space_group_name_H-M   'P 1'
#
loop_
_entity.id
_entity.type
_entity.pdbx_description
1 polymer ?
#
loop_
_entity_poly.entity_id
_entity_poly.type
_entity_poly.pdbx_seq_one_letter_code
_entity_poly.pdbx_strand_id
1 'polypeptide(L)'
;MTTQTMDTVYLDGSEYWTSAEPLGRLPGLPVFMAFSTANQRGYDATWSIVADKLFLVALAGTTYNPSERGLAMVFPGCSAPVFADWFCGTMDIQNGRIVKPTDFNPLFENQVTLTFSSGRVVTQERLQRKYVPEALLDPILFRPISEIYALPEPVIALLVAAGVHRLGDLVRMSPTALMRIRGFDVLAMEGIEDGLANIGLKVGMSLPGWSAGM
;
A
#
# COMPACT_ATOMS: atom_id res chain seq x y z
N MET A 1 7.86 -14.18 -8.89
CA MET A 1 7.35 -14.73 -7.59
C MET A 1 5.93 -14.27 -7.41
N THR A 2 5.05 -15.08 -6.83
CA THR A 2 3.64 -14.73 -6.61
C THR A 2 3.49 -14.16 -5.21
N THR A 3 2.73 -13.07 -5.05
CA THR A 3 2.36 -12.51 -3.73
C THR A 3 1.65 -13.58 -2.91
N GLN A 4 2.08 -13.77 -1.66
CA GLN A 4 1.46 -14.74 -0.76
C GLN A 4 0.15 -14.19 -0.19
N THR A 5 -0.83 -15.09 0.05
CA THR A 5 -2.07 -14.74 0.76
C THR A 5 -1.74 -14.25 2.17
N MET A 6 -2.50 -13.26 2.62
CA MET A 6 -2.36 -12.70 3.95
C MET A 6 -3.39 -13.31 4.91
N ASP A 7 -3.03 -13.42 6.18
CA ASP A 7 -4.00 -13.73 7.24
C ASP A 7 -4.88 -12.52 7.55
N THR A 8 -6.12 -12.78 7.95
CA THR A 8 -7.04 -11.76 8.44
C THR A 8 -6.85 -11.56 9.94
N VAL A 9 -6.84 -10.30 10.40
CA VAL A 9 -6.70 -9.92 11.80
C VAL A 9 -7.78 -8.90 12.17
N TYR A 10 -8.55 -9.17 13.21
CA TYR A 10 -9.50 -8.22 13.78
C TYR A 10 -8.88 -7.51 14.98
N LEU A 11 -8.85 -6.19 14.94
CA LEU A 11 -8.40 -5.33 16.04
C LEU A 11 -9.38 -4.15 16.19
N ASP A 12 -9.89 -3.92 17.40
CA ASP A 12 -10.81 -2.81 17.70
C ASP A 12 -12.05 -2.76 16.78
N GLY A 13 -12.57 -3.94 16.37
CA GLY A 13 -13.72 -4.06 15.47
C GLY A 13 -13.41 -3.79 13.99
N SER A 14 -12.18 -3.52 13.63
CA SER A 14 -11.72 -3.31 12.26
C SER A 14 -10.97 -4.52 11.73
N GLU A 15 -11.11 -4.78 10.42
CA GLU A 15 -10.39 -5.83 9.71
C GLU A 15 -9.07 -5.30 9.17
N TYR A 16 -8.02 -6.10 9.35
CA TYR A 16 -6.67 -5.88 8.85
C TYR A 16 -6.14 -7.15 8.19
N TRP A 17 -5.06 -7.02 7.45
CA TRP A 17 -4.33 -8.13 6.84
C TRP A 17 -2.89 -8.14 7.33
N THR A 18 -2.31 -9.35 7.45
CA THR A 18 -0.91 -9.53 7.83
C THR A 18 -0.23 -10.60 6.99
N SER A 19 1.02 -10.37 6.63
CA SER A 19 1.91 -11.38 6.06
C SER A 19 2.72 -12.12 7.14
N ALA A 20 2.58 -11.72 8.41
CA ALA A 20 3.14 -12.50 9.50
C ALA A 20 2.40 -13.83 9.61
N GLU A 21 3.11 -14.87 9.97
CA GLU A 21 2.58 -16.24 10.11
C GLU A 21 2.66 -16.70 11.56
N PRO A 22 1.77 -16.19 12.46
CA PRO A 22 1.84 -16.55 13.89
C PRO A 22 1.67 -18.04 14.13
N LEU A 23 0.83 -18.72 13.33
CA LEU A 23 0.62 -20.16 13.43
C LEU A 23 1.87 -20.95 13.03
N GLY A 24 2.63 -20.49 12.05
CA GLY A 24 3.88 -21.12 11.61
C GLY A 24 4.96 -21.22 12.69
N ARG A 25 4.81 -20.47 13.78
CA ARG A 25 5.71 -20.53 14.95
C ARG A 25 5.24 -21.51 16.04
N LEU A 26 4.10 -22.18 15.85
CA LEU A 26 3.61 -23.19 16.77
C LEU A 26 4.48 -24.46 16.70
N PRO A 27 5.09 -24.91 17.80
CA PRO A 27 5.81 -26.19 17.83
C PRO A 27 4.88 -27.36 17.46
N GLY A 28 5.34 -28.23 16.57
CA GLY A 28 4.56 -29.39 16.15
C GLY A 28 3.39 -29.10 15.20
N LEU A 29 3.38 -27.94 14.55
CA LEU A 29 2.38 -27.61 13.53
C LEU A 29 2.35 -28.70 12.46
N PRO A 30 1.18 -29.28 12.12
CA PRO A 30 1.07 -30.27 11.06
C PRO A 30 1.40 -29.64 9.68
N VAL A 31 1.86 -30.45 8.76
CA VAL A 31 2.13 -30.00 7.39
C VAL A 31 0.81 -29.86 6.63
N PHE A 32 0.55 -28.65 6.16
CA PHE A 32 -0.58 -28.35 5.31
C PHE A 32 -0.23 -28.56 3.83
N MET A 33 -1.25 -28.93 3.05
CA MET A 33 -1.12 -29.13 1.62
C MET A 33 -1.23 -27.79 0.89
N ALA A 34 -0.17 -27.38 0.20
CA ALA A 34 -0.19 -26.19 -0.62
C ALA A 34 -0.81 -26.49 -2.00
N PHE A 35 -1.96 -25.92 -2.29
CA PHE A 35 -2.65 -26.07 -3.59
C PHE A 35 -2.40 -24.89 -4.54
N SER A 36 -1.71 -23.85 -4.10
CA SER A 36 -1.46 -22.64 -4.88
C SER A 36 -0.08 -22.07 -4.59
N THR A 37 0.57 -21.52 -5.61
CA THR A 37 1.82 -20.77 -5.46
C THR A 37 1.63 -19.47 -4.68
N ALA A 38 0.39 -18.96 -4.56
CA ALA A 38 0.03 -17.81 -3.75
C ALA A 38 -0.23 -18.16 -2.26
N ASN A 39 -0.34 -19.46 -1.92
CA ASN A 39 -0.51 -19.95 -0.55
C ASN A 39 0.40 -21.16 -0.31
N GLN A 40 1.70 -20.91 -0.22
CA GLN A 40 2.68 -21.97 -0.05
C GLN A 40 2.64 -22.63 1.33
N ARG A 41 2.15 -21.91 2.35
CA ARG A 41 1.97 -22.46 3.71
C ARG A 41 0.78 -23.44 3.80
N GLY A 42 -0.13 -23.41 2.80
CA GLY A 42 -1.26 -24.34 2.68
C GLY A 42 -2.42 -24.08 3.63
N TYR A 43 -2.44 -22.97 4.33
CA TYR A 43 -3.54 -22.55 5.21
C TYR A 43 -3.80 -21.05 5.13
N ASP A 44 -5.01 -20.64 5.52
CA ASP A 44 -5.41 -19.27 5.79
C ASP A 44 -5.94 -19.20 7.22
N ALA A 45 -5.42 -18.27 8.01
CA ALA A 45 -5.80 -18.11 9.40
C ALA A 45 -6.53 -16.78 9.63
N THR A 46 -7.50 -16.83 10.53
CA THR A 46 -8.19 -15.62 11.00
C THR A 46 -7.87 -15.43 12.50
N TRP A 47 -7.41 -14.24 12.82
CA TRP A 47 -6.96 -13.84 14.13
C TRP A 47 -7.86 -12.76 14.72
N SER A 48 -7.92 -12.65 16.03
CA SER A 48 -8.56 -11.53 16.74
C SER A 48 -7.69 -11.10 17.91
N ILE A 49 -7.56 -9.80 18.09
CA ILE A 49 -6.87 -9.21 19.24
C ILE A 49 -7.93 -8.63 20.16
N VAL A 50 -8.06 -9.20 21.35
CA VAL A 50 -9.04 -8.81 22.36
C VAL A 50 -8.34 -8.70 23.72
N ALA A 51 -8.49 -7.57 24.40
CA ALA A 51 -7.84 -7.28 25.69
C ALA A 51 -6.34 -7.60 25.65
N ASP A 52 -5.66 -7.07 24.63
CA ASP A 52 -4.22 -7.23 24.39
C ASP A 52 -3.75 -8.69 24.21
N LYS A 53 -4.63 -9.60 23.83
CA LYS A 53 -4.31 -11.00 23.58
C LYS A 53 -4.67 -11.40 22.16
N LEU A 54 -3.77 -12.14 21.52
CA LEU A 54 -3.95 -12.71 20.19
C LEU A 54 -4.68 -14.05 20.28
N PHE A 55 -5.77 -14.19 19.54
CA PHE A 55 -6.54 -15.42 19.45
C PHE A 55 -6.63 -15.89 18.00
N LEU A 56 -6.45 -17.19 17.79
CA LEU A 56 -6.81 -17.84 16.54
C LEU A 56 -8.31 -18.14 16.57
N VAL A 57 -9.05 -17.54 15.62
CA VAL A 57 -10.52 -17.63 15.56
C VAL A 57 -10.98 -18.67 14.55
N ALA A 58 -10.31 -18.71 13.39
CA ALA A 58 -10.61 -19.67 12.33
C ALA A 58 -9.34 -20.10 11.63
N LEU A 59 -9.39 -21.29 11.06
CA LEU A 59 -8.31 -21.87 10.26
C LEU A 59 -8.94 -22.61 9.09
N ALA A 60 -8.53 -22.26 7.88
CA ALA A 60 -8.88 -22.97 6.65
C ALA A 60 -7.61 -23.57 6.04
N GLY A 61 -7.69 -24.82 5.61
CA GLY A 61 -6.56 -25.55 5.03
C GLY A 61 -6.87 -27.03 4.98
N THR A 62 -5.93 -27.79 4.48
CA THR A 62 -6.03 -29.27 4.41
C THR A 62 -4.70 -29.86 4.80
N THR A 63 -4.74 -30.84 5.71
CA THR A 63 -3.57 -31.65 6.07
C THR A 63 -3.64 -33.00 5.36
N TYR A 64 -2.60 -33.79 5.50
CA TYR A 64 -2.60 -35.19 5.00
C TYR A 64 -3.52 -36.11 5.79
N ASN A 65 -4.06 -35.68 6.92
CA ASN A 65 -5.08 -36.40 7.66
C ASN A 65 -6.46 -35.77 7.42
N PRO A 66 -7.29 -36.29 6.50
CA PRO A 66 -8.55 -35.67 6.08
C PRO A 66 -9.68 -35.79 7.11
N SER A 67 -9.47 -36.47 8.24
CA SER A 67 -10.51 -36.70 9.25
C SER A 67 -10.83 -35.45 10.07
N GLU A 68 -9.93 -34.44 10.09
CA GLU A 68 -10.10 -33.22 10.87
C GLU A 68 -10.14 -31.99 9.96
N ARG A 69 -10.86 -30.96 10.38
CA ARG A 69 -11.02 -29.70 9.65
C ARG A 69 -10.95 -28.50 10.59
N GLY A 70 -10.56 -27.35 10.05
CA GLY A 70 -10.49 -26.10 10.80
C GLY A 70 -9.49 -26.19 11.94
N LEU A 71 -9.83 -25.59 13.09
CA LEU A 71 -8.96 -25.56 14.26
C LEU A 71 -8.61 -26.93 14.82
N ALA A 72 -9.49 -27.92 14.67
CA ALA A 72 -9.27 -29.27 15.19
C ALA A 72 -8.06 -29.96 14.54
N MET A 73 -7.64 -29.55 13.33
CA MET A 73 -6.42 -30.08 12.69
C MET A 73 -5.16 -29.80 13.51
N VAL A 74 -5.17 -28.71 14.28
CA VAL A 74 -4.00 -28.24 15.06
C VAL A 74 -4.24 -28.37 16.56
N PHE A 75 -5.48 -28.16 16.99
CA PHE A 75 -5.90 -28.16 18.38
C PHE A 75 -7.07 -29.14 18.60
N PRO A 76 -6.81 -30.46 18.65
CA PRO A 76 -7.85 -31.46 18.83
C PRO A 76 -8.63 -31.23 20.14
N GLY A 77 -9.96 -31.22 20.03
CA GLY A 77 -10.85 -31.01 21.16
C GLY A 77 -10.99 -29.57 21.68
N CYS A 78 -10.27 -28.61 21.07
CA CYS A 78 -10.45 -27.20 21.38
C CYS A 78 -11.53 -26.57 20.50
N SER A 79 -12.33 -25.68 21.08
CA SER A 79 -13.24 -24.78 20.37
C SER A 79 -12.57 -23.41 20.15
N ALA A 80 -12.97 -22.71 19.08
CA ALA A 80 -12.54 -21.33 18.89
C ALA A 80 -13.10 -20.39 19.98
N PRO A 81 -12.39 -19.32 20.36
CA PRO A 81 -11.05 -18.91 19.93
C PRO A 81 -9.93 -19.58 20.76
N VAL A 82 -8.77 -19.85 20.14
CA VAL A 82 -7.59 -20.40 20.80
C VAL A 82 -6.59 -19.28 21.10
N PHE A 83 -6.18 -19.12 22.35
CA PHE A 83 -5.17 -18.13 22.73
C PHE A 83 -3.79 -18.53 22.21
N ALA A 84 -3.14 -17.62 21.49
CA ALA A 84 -1.85 -17.87 20.83
C ALA A 84 -0.66 -17.62 21.76
N ASP A 85 -0.59 -18.29 22.91
CA ASP A 85 0.46 -18.13 23.92
C ASP A 85 1.87 -18.48 23.43
N TRP A 86 1.98 -19.27 22.37
CA TRP A 86 3.25 -19.60 21.72
C TRP A 86 3.84 -18.44 20.90
N PHE A 87 3.05 -17.40 20.56
CA PHE A 87 3.48 -16.35 19.66
C PHE A 87 4.26 -15.26 20.37
N CYS A 88 5.53 -15.10 19.98
CA CYS A 88 6.40 -14.01 20.38
C CYS A 88 7.00 -13.33 19.14
N GLY A 89 7.15 -12.02 19.18
CA GLY A 89 7.75 -11.21 18.12
C GLY A 89 6.82 -10.14 17.58
N THR A 90 7.17 -9.60 16.42
CA THR A 90 6.45 -8.48 15.82
C THR A 90 5.52 -8.96 14.72
N MET A 91 4.35 -8.32 14.64
CA MET A 91 3.36 -8.51 13.58
C MET A 91 2.90 -7.15 13.08
N ASP A 92 3.11 -6.91 11.78
CA ASP A 92 2.52 -5.77 11.10
C ASP A 92 1.15 -6.16 10.56
N ILE A 93 0.12 -5.41 10.93
CA ILE A 93 -1.21 -5.52 10.36
C ILE A 93 -1.55 -4.25 9.61
N GLN A 94 -2.25 -4.37 8.48
CA GLN A 94 -2.48 -3.24 7.59
C GLN A 94 -3.86 -3.29 6.96
N ASN A 95 -4.44 -2.11 6.70
CA ASN A 95 -5.71 -1.97 6.01
C ASN A 95 -5.83 -0.63 5.27
N GLY A 96 -6.99 -0.41 4.64
CA GLY A 96 -7.25 0.78 3.86
C GLY A 96 -6.82 0.64 2.40
N ARG A 97 -6.51 1.76 1.75
CA ARG A 97 -6.10 1.77 0.34
C ARG A 97 -4.65 1.32 0.20
N ILE A 98 -4.34 0.69 -0.91
CA ILE A 98 -2.94 0.45 -1.29
C ILE A 98 -2.35 1.79 -1.72
N VAL A 99 -1.34 2.26 -0.99
CA VAL A 99 -0.64 3.53 -1.27
C VAL A 99 0.56 3.33 -2.17
N LYS A 100 1.13 2.12 -2.18
CA LYS A 100 2.21 1.73 -3.09
C LYS A 100 2.04 0.26 -3.45
N PRO A 101 1.68 -0.05 -4.70
CA PRO A 101 1.71 -1.43 -5.18
C PRO A 101 3.17 -1.90 -5.27
N THR A 102 3.43 -3.08 -4.79
CA THR A 102 4.71 -3.78 -4.96
C THR A 102 4.42 -5.23 -5.31
N ASP A 103 5.34 -5.89 -6.00
CA ASP A 103 5.14 -7.28 -6.45
C ASP A 103 5.02 -8.29 -5.30
N PHE A 104 5.49 -7.94 -4.09
CA PHE A 104 5.59 -8.89 -2.99
C PHE A 104 4.86 -8.46 -1.71
N ASN A 105 4.81 -7.17 -1.42
CA ASN A 105 4.22 -6.68 -0.18
C ASN A 105 3.67 -5.25 -0.39
N PRO A 106 2.41 -5.11 -0.80
CA PRO A 106 1.80 -3.81 -1.03
C PRO A 106 1.79 -3.00 0.28
N LEU A 107 2.07 -1.70 0.18
CA LEU A 107 1.94 -0.79 1.31
C LEU A 107 0.54 -0.23 1.36
N PHE A 108 -0.10 -0.34 2.52
CA PHE A 108 -1.44 0.16 2.77
C PHE A 108 -1.42 1.52 3.50
N GLU A 109 -2.53 2.23 3.42
CA GLU A 109 -2.74 3.52 4.06
C GLU A 109 -2.54 3.46 5.57
N ASN A 110 -3.07 2.44 6.21
CA ASN A 110 -2.93 2.24 7.66
C ASN A 110 -2.09 1.01 7.95
N GLN A 111 -1.17 1.13 8.89
CA GLN A 111 -0.38 0.05 9.45
C GLN A 111 -0.37 0.15 10.97
N VAL A 112 -0.52 -0.97 11.63
CA VAL A 112 -0.29 -1.10 13.08
C VAL A 112 0.79 -2.16 13.28
N THR A 113 1.87 -1.78 13.93
CA THR A 113 2.95 -2.69 14.33
C THR A 113 2.71 -3.09 15.77
N LEU A 114 2.57 -4.39 16.00
CA LEU A 114 2.30 -4.99 17.30
C LEU A 114 3.46 -5.89 17.69
N THR A 115 3.99 -5.72 18.90
CA THR A 115 4.96 -6.65 19.47
C THR A 115 4.28 -7.53 20.51
N PHE A 116 4.53 -8.83 20.41
CA PHE A 116 3.93 -9.83 21.29
C PHE A 116 4.96 -10.54 22.16
N SER A 117 4.57 -10.82 23.41
CA SER A 117 5.25 -11.75 24.30
C SER A 117 4.22 -12.76 24.82
N SER A 118 4.43 -14.04 24.49
CA SER A 118 3.51 -15.13 24.83
C SER A 118 2.05 -14.79 24.49
N GLY A 119 1.82 -14.37 23.24
CA GLY A 119 0.50 -14.03 22.73
C GLY A 119 -0.11 -12.73 23.27
N ARG A 120 0.61 -11.96 24.09
CA ARG A 120 0.15 -10.68 24.63
C ARG A 120 0.84 -9.53 23.97
N VAL A 121 0.07 -8.49 23.60
CA VAL A 121 0.59 -7.24 23.08
C VAL A 121 1.38 -6.52 24.16
N VAL A 122 2.64 -6.21 23.89
CA VAL A 122 3.50 -5.43 24.79
C VAL A 122 3.75 -4.02 24.26
N THR A 123 3.74 -3.85 22.94
CA THR A 123 3.79 -2.52 22.30
C THR A 123 2.87 -2.47 21.08
N GLN A 124 2.33 -1.30 20.83
CA GLN A 124 1.51 -1.01 19.65
C GLN A 124 1.92 0.35 19.08
N GLU A 125 2.28 0.37 17.81
CA GLU A 125 2.59 1.60 17.07
C GLU A 125 1.67 1.70 15.86
N ARG A 126 1.10 2.89 15.62
CA ARG A 126 0.21 3.15 14.49
C ARG A 126 0.88 4.10 13.51
N LEU A 127 0.87 3.73 12.24
CA LEU A 127 1.37 4.53 11.14
C LEU A 127 0.24 4.74 10.13
N GLN A 128 -0.05 5.98 9.82
CA GLN A 128 -0.95 6.34 8.73
C GLN A 128 -0.13 6.95 7.59
N ARG A 129 -0.18 6.32 6.42
CA ARG A 129 0.46 6.82 5.21
C ARG A 129 -0.53 7.65 4.42
N LYS A 130 -0.08 8.77 3.89
CA LYS A 130 -0.89 9.51 2.93
C LYS A 130 -0.88 8.75 1.60
N TYR A 131 -2.06 8.53 1.04
CA TYR A 131 -2.16 8.05 -0.34
C TYR A 131 -1.59 9.12 -1.26
N VAL A 132 -0.54 8.75 -1.99
CA VAL A 132 0.02 9.56 -3.05
C VAL A 132 -0.38 8.89 -4.36
N PRO A 133 -1.18 9.52 -5.22
CA PRO A 133 -1.51 8.94 -6.53
C PRO A 133 -0.25 8.52 -7.28
N GLU A 134 -0.31 7.44 -8.03
CA GLU A 134 0.82 6.89 -8.77
C GLU A 134 1.49 7.94 -9.67
N ALA A 135 0.71 8.87 -10.25
CA ALA A 135 1.19 10.02 -11.00
C ALA A 135 2.14 10.93 -10.22
N LEU A 136 2.01 11.01 -8.89
CA LEU A 136 2.93 11.78 -8.03
C LEU A 136 4.21 11.00 -7.69
N LEU A 137 4.22 9.70 -7.91
CA LEU A 137 5.41 8.85 -7.73
C LEU A 137 6.25 8.77 -9.00
N ASP A 138 5.74 9.27 -10.14
CA ASP A 138 6.47 9.30 -11.39
C ASP A 138 7.61 10.34 -11.30
N PRO A 139 8.89 9.90 -11.37
CA PRO A 139 10.03 10.79 -11.33
C PRO A 139 9.98 11.88 -12.37
N ILE A 140 9.27 11.67 -13.48
CA ILE A 140 9.12 12.66 -14.58
C ILE A 140 8.48 13.96 -14.08
N LEU A 141 7.56 13.91 -13.11
CA LEU A 141 6.88 15.08 -12.57
C LEU A 141 7.82 16.04 -11.81
N PHE A 142 8.94 15.52 -11.30
CA PHE A 142 9.95 16.31 -10.59
C PHE A 142 10.97 16.94 -11.53
N ARG A 143 10.95 16.60 -12.83
CA ARG A 143 11.86 17.17 -13.83
C ARG A 143 11.52 18.65 -14.06
N PRO A 144 12.54 19.48 -14.33
CA PRO A 144 12.32 20.90 -14.63
C PRO A 144 11.54 21.06 -15.94
N ILE A 145 10.73 22.12 -16.04
CA ILE A 145 9.94 22.42 -17.24
C ILE A 145 10.81 22.72 -18.46
N SER A 146 12.07 23.10 -18.25
CA SER A 146 13.05 23.31 -19.32
C SER A 146 13.41 22.05 -20.11
N GLU A 147 13.04 20.87 -19.60
CA GLU A 147 13.24 19.59 -20.29
C GLU A 147 12.08 19.22 -21.22
N ILE A 148 11.03 20.02 -21.30
CA ILE A 148 9.96 19.83 -22.31
C ILE A 148 10.53 20.11 -23.69
N TYR A 149 10.48 19.08 -24.55
CA TYR A 149 10.97 19.18 -25.92
C TYR A 149 10.25 20.30 -26.68
N ALA A 150 11.04 21.11 -27.40
CA ALA A 150 10.59 22.20 -28.28
C ALA A 150 9.87 23.38 -27.57
N LEU A 151 9.93 23.52 -26.25
CA LEU A 151 9.38 24.70 -25.58
C LEU A 151 10.34 25.89 -25.75
N PRO A 152 9.88 27.04 -26.33
CA PRO A 152 10.73 28.23 -26.51
C PRO A 152 11.17 28.80 -25.15
N GLU A 153 12.43 29.24 -25.07
CA GLU A 153 12.99 29.85 -23.85
C GLU A 153 12.14 31.01 -23.27
N PRO A 154 11.51 31.89 -24.08
CA PRO A 154 10.63 32.93 -23.55
C PRO A 154 9.40 32.34 -22.81
N VAL A 155 8.85 31.21 -23.27
CA VAL A 155 7.71 30.54 -22.64
C VAL A 155 8.13 29.92 -21.31
N ILE A 156 9.32 29.30 -21.29
CA ILE A 156 9.90 28.77 -20.04
C ILE A 156 10.07 29.88 -18.99
N ALA A 157 10.62 31.02 -19.42
CA ALA A 157 10.81 32.17 -18.53
C ALA A 157 9.49 32.71 -17.97
N LEU A 158 8.41 32.75 -18.77
CA LEU A 158 7.07 33.14 -18.30
C LEU A 158 6.53 32.21 -17.29
N LEU A 159 6.67 30.88 -17.49
CA LEU A 159 6.23 29.84 -16.56
C LEU A 159 7.00 29.90 -15.24
N VAL A 160 8.32 30.03 -15.30
CA VAL A 160 9.18 30.20 -14.11
C VAL A 160 8.80 31.45 -13.31
N ALA A 161 8.55 32.57 -14.00
CA ALA A 161 8.10 33.82 -13.37
C ALA A 161 6.71 33.66 -12.70
N ALA A 162 5.88 32.76 -13.19
CA ALA A 162 4.58 32.39 -12.62
C ALA A 162 4.69 31.34 -11.50
N GLY A 163 5.89 30.92 -11.10
CA GLY A 163 6.13 29.93 -10.04
C GLY A 163 6.03 28.47 -10.50
N VAL A 164 6.04 28.23 -11.81
CA VAL A 164 6.01 26.88 -12.40
C VAL A 164 7.43 26.46 -12.73
N HIS A 165 7.99 25.54 -11.93
CA HIS A 165 9.38 25.11 -12.06
C HIS A 165 9.54 23.67 -12.54
N ARG A 166 8.58 22.81 -12.21
CA ARG A 166 8.60 21.38 -12.50
C ARG A 166 7.42 20.96 -13.35
N LEU A 167 7.52 19.81 -14.02
CA LEU A 167 6.43 19.24 -14.80
C LEU A 167 5.17 19.04 -13.96
N GLY A 168 5.30 18.60 -12.70
CA GLY A 168 4.18 18.47 -11.80
C GLY A 168 3.42 19.77 -11.51
N ASP A 169 4.13 20.90 -11.42
CA ASP A 169 3.50 22.23 -11.27
C ASP A 169 2.68 22.57 -12.50
N LEU A 170 3.25 22.31 -13.69
CA LEU A 170 2.63 22.61 -14.97
C LEU A 170 1.39 21.77 -15.26
N VAL A 171 1.49 20.43 -15.12
CA VAL A 171 0.38 19.53 -15.45
C VAL A 171 -0.83 19.71 -14.53
N ARG A 172 -0.62 20.25 -13.31
CA ARG A 172 -1.71 20.58 -12.37
C ARG A 172 -2.48 21.84 -12.77
N MET A 173 -1.86 22.72 -13.53
CA MET A 173 -2.53 23.95 -13.95
C MET A 173 -3.65 23.66 -14.95
N SER A 174 -4.76 24.36 -14.81
CA SER A 174 -5.80 24.31 -15.83
C SER A 174 -5.38 25.12 -17.07
N PRO A 175 -5.87 24.78 -18.27
CA PRO A 175 -5.67 25.60 -19.47
C PRO A 175 -6.01 27.07 -19.25
N THR A 176 -7.11 27.32 -18.53
CA THR A 176 -7.56 28.69 -18.21
C THR A 176 -6.58 29.42 -17.30
N ALA A 177 -5.92 28.72 -16.38
CA ALA A 177 -4.92 29.32 -15.50
C ALA A 177 -3.64 29.69 -16.26
N LEU A 178 -3.20 28.85 -17.17
CA LEU A 178 -2.05 29.14 -18.06
C LEU A 178 -2.32 30.37 -18.96
N MET A 179 -3.49 30.44 -19.57
CA MET A 179 -3.88 31.58 -20.41
C MET A 179 -4.01 32.92 -19.66
N ARG A 180 -4.05 32.91 -18.32
CA ARG A 180 -4.02 34.13 -17.49
C ARG A 180 -2.61 34.66 -17.21
N ILE A 181 -1.59 33.90 -17.51
CA ILE A 181 -0.19 34.35 -17.39
C ILE A 181 0.05 35.44 -18.42
N ARG A 182 0.51 36.59 -17.94
CA ARG A 182 0.75 37.74 -18.85
C ARG A 182 1.82 37.40 -19.87
N GLY A 183 1.50 37.53 -21.16
CA GLY A 183 2.39 37.21 -22.29
C GLY A 183 2.30 35.76 -22.75
N PHE A 184 1.42 34.96 -22.15
CA PHE A 184 1.15 33.60 -22.59
C PHE A 184 0.08 33.62 -23.69
N ASP A 185 0.30 32.88 -24.77
CA ASP A 185 -0.59 32.85 -25.95
C ASP A 185 -0.98 31.42 -26.35
N VAL A 186 -1.77 31.32 -27.41
CA VAL A 186 -2.27 30.03 -27.90
C VAL A 186 -1.14 29.14 -28.42
N LEU A 187 -0.10 29.75 -29.09
CA LEU A 187 1.04 28.98 -29.60
C LEU A 187 1.88 28.39 -28.47
N ALA A 188 2.04 29.14 -27.35
CA ALA A 188 2.70 28.64 -26.17
C ALA A 188 1.90 27.47 -25.55
N MET A 189 0.56 27.53 -25.56
CA MET A 189 -0.29 26.46 -25.09
C MET A 189 -0.15 25.19 -25.93
N GLU A 190 -0.23 25.32 -27.27
CA GLU A 190 -0.05 24.20 -28.18
C GLU A 190 1.33 23.53 -27.97
N GLY A 191 2.39 24.33 -27.85
CA GLY A 191 3.75 23.81 -27.61
C GLY A 191 3.86 23.05 -26.29
N ILE A 192 3.16 23.50 -25.24
CA ILE A 192 3.09 22.75 -23.95
C ILE A 192 2.31 21.46 -24.12
N GLU A 193 1.14 21.49 -24.75
CA GLU A 193 0.30 20.30 -24.92
C GLU A 193 1.03 19.24 -25.75
N ASP A 194 1.70 19.62 -26.85
CA ASP A 194 2.50 18.72 -27.67
C ASP A 194 3.71 18.16 -26.91
N GLY A 195 4.42 19.03 -26.19
CA GLY A 195 5.57 18.61 -25.37
C GLY A 195 5.20 17.66 -24.25
N LEU A 196 4.08 17.89 -23.58
CA LEU A 196 3.57 17.00 -22.52
C LEU A 196 3.02 15.69 -23.10
N ALA A 197 2.32 15.73 -24.24
CA ALA A 197 1.79 14.54 -24.89
C ALA A 197 2.90 13.55 -25.28
N ASN A 198 4.04 14.05 -25.72
CA ASN A 198 5.21 13.22 -26.06
C ASN A 198 5.77 12.41 -24.88
N ILE A 199 5.47 12.82 -23.65
CA ILE A 199 5.89 12.14 -22.42
C ILE A 199 4.69 11.56 -21.63
N GLY A 200 3.51 11.45 -22.28
CA GLY A 200 2.32 10.86 -21.71
C GLY A 200 1.61 11.71 -20.65
N LEU A 201 1.91 13.00 -20.57
CA LEU A 201 1.29 13.95 -19.62
C LEU A 201 0.32 14.89 -20.35
N LYS A 202 -0.52 15.58 -19.56
CA LYS A 202 -1.42 16.63 -20.05
C LYS A 202 -1.67 17.71 -18.99
N VAL A 203 -2.02 18.92 -19.41
CA VAL A 203 -2.47 19.99 -18.51
C VAL A 203 -3.81 19.63 -17.86
N GLY A 204 -4.05 20.14 -16.67
CA GLY A 204 -5.28 19.90 -15.91
C GLY A 204 -5.36 18.54 -15.24
N MET A 205 -4.25 17.83 -15.06
CA MET A 205 -4.20 16.58 -14.30
C MET A 205 -4.47 16.84 -12.82
N SER A 206 -5.26 15.95 -12.21
CA SER A 206 -5.44 15.97 -10.76
C SER A 206 -4.22 15.32 -10.10
N LEU A 207 -3.45 16.10 -9.34
CA LEU A 207 -2.29 15.63 -8.57
C LEU A 207 -2.51 15.91 -7.07
N PRO A 208 -3.38 15.13 -6.38
CA PRO A 208 -3.64 15.34 -4.96
C PRO A 208 -2.35 15.16 -4.15
N GLY A 209 -2.03 16.14 -3.31
CA GLY A 209 -0.83 16.11 -2.47
C GLY A 209 0.43 16.69 -3.13
N TRP A 210 0.41 17.11 -4.39
CA TRP A 210 1.49 17.89 -4.97
C TRP A 210 1.59 19.25 -4.28
N SER A 211 2.71 19.52 -3.62
CA SER A 211 3.04 20.84 -3.08
C SER A 211 4.16 21.45 -3.91
N ALA A 212 3.91 22.60 -4.53
CA ALA A 212 4.95 23.39 -5.17
C ALA A 212 6.03 23.72 -4.12
N GLY A 213 7.27 23.27 -4.33
CA GLY A 213 8.39 23.66 -3.47
C GLY A 213 8.98 22.61 -2.53
N MET A 214 8.78 21.29 -2.78
CA MET A 214 9.66 20.27 -2.19
C MET A 214 10.84 19.95 -3.10
#